data_8fd4b375fcefc53cb6bbd8f61e5f956f
#
_entry.id   8fd4b375fcefc53cb6bbd8f61e5f956f
#
_cell.length_a   1.000
_cell.length_b   1.000
_cell.length_c   1.000
_cell.angle_alpha   90.00
_cell.angle_beta   90.00
_cell.angle_gamma   90.00
#
_symmetry.space_group_name_H-M   'P 1'
#
loop_
_entity.id
_entity.type
_entity.pdbx_description
1 polymer ?
#
loop_
_entity_poly.entity_id
_entity_poly.type
_entity_poly.pdbx_seq_one_letter_code
_entity_poly.pdbx_strand_id
1 'polypeptide(L)'
;MRPIFPFTSIVGQERMKRALVLNAVDPRIGGVLIRGERGTAKSTAARAMAALLPQIEVFVDSPFNDDPHSPNTWSDWVKEQVACGKQLEIRKQQIRFVDLPVSATEDRVVGTLDIEKAIQKGERHFEPGVLAAANRGLLYIDEVNLLDDHVVDILLDSAAMGVNIVEREGISFAHPARFILVGTMNPEEGDLRPQLLDRFALSVEIHGIRDARERVLIMQRNLSFESDPEGFRMEWMPPEQDLSRQIEQARTIVDEVTYTNRDLVSIASLTASLNVDGHRADLVILKTARAHAAFEGRYSINERDIALAAELSLPHRIRRSPFQQAEVTMEDLQERIEQLQGATASQSEPEQVQKQEGASEKKKQ
;
A
#
# COMPACT_ATOMS: atom_id res chain seq x y z
N MET A 1 22.72 -5.45 15.78
CA MET A 1 21.25 -5.31 15.49
C MET A 1 20.51 -6.43 16.18
N ARG A 2 19.30 -6.20 16.69
CA ARG A 2 18.47 -7.30 17.19
C ARG A 2 18.08 -8.19 16.01
N PRO A 3 18.14 -9.51 16.14
CA PRO A 3 17.70 -10.41 15.06
C PRO A 3 16.22 -10.20 14.77
N ILE A 4 15.86 -10.24 13.47
CA ILE A 4 14.47 -10.03 13.01
C ILE A 4 13.87 -11.41 12.72
N PHE A 5 12.67 -11.64 13.25
CA PHE A 5 11.89 -12.85 13.03
C PHE A 5 11.49 -12.96 11.54
N PRO A 6 11.70 -14.09 10.86
CA PRO A 6 11.38 -14.22 9.43
C PRO A 6 9.90 -14.05 9.14
N PHE A 7 9.55 -13.35 8.07
CA PHE A 7 8.16 -13.06 7.68
C PHE A 7 7.37 -14.34 7.35
N THR A 8 7.99 -15.24 6.60
CA THR A 8 7.38 -16.51 6.18
C THR A 8 7.20 -17.49 7.34
N SER A 9 7.91 -17.28 8.46
CA SER A 9 7.73 -18.08 9.67
C SER A 9 6.56 -17.63 10.56
N ILE A 10 5.91 -16.50 10.25
CA ILE A 10 4.72 -16.03 10.98
C ILE A 10 3.57 -17.01 10.72
N VAL A 11 2.98 -17.54 11.80
CA VAL A 11 1.88 -18.52 11.73
C VAL A 11 0.55 -17.79 11.52
N GLY A 12 -0.28 -18.28 10.61
CA GLY A 12 -1.60 -17.70 10.33
C GLY A 12 -1.53 -16.29 9.77
N GLN A 13 -2.59 -15.49 10.02
CA GLN A 13 -2.69 -14.07 9.62
C GLN A 13 -2.51 -13.86 8.11
N GLU A 14 -3.06 -14.76 7.28
CA GLU A 14 -2.83 -14.77 5.82
C GLU A 14 -3.32 -13.49 5.14
N ARG A 15 -4.45 -12.90 5.61
CA ARG A 15 -4.95 -11.62 5.09
C ARG A 15 -3.96 -10.48 5.33
N MET A 16 -3.36 -10.43 6.54
CA MET A 16 -2.36 -9.42 6.88
C MET A 16 -1.10 -9.58 6.02
N LYS A 17 -0.58 -10.82 5.94
CA LYS A 17 0.61 -11.10 5.11
C LYS A 17 0.37 -10.71 3.65
N ARG A 18 -0.80 -11.05 3.11
CA ARG A 18 -1.19 -10.71 1.74
C ARG A 18 -1.28 -9.20 1.53
N ALA A 19 -1.95 -8.47 2.42
CA ALA A 19 -2.04 -7.01 2.32
C ALA A 19 -0.67 -6.33 2.35
N LEU A 20 0.23 -6.79 3.22
CA LEU A 20 1.61 -6.29 3.29
C LEU A 20 2.39 -6.58 2.02
N VAL A 21 2.30 -7.81 1.48
CA VAL A 21 2.96 -8.21 0.23
C VAL A 21 2.46 -7.37 -0.94
N LEU A 22 1.14 -7.21 -1.12
CA LEU A 22 0.57 -6.45 -2.23
C LEU A 22 0.94 -4.97 -2.16
N ASN A 23 0.93 -4.38 -0.95
CA ASN A 23 1.39 -3.01 -0.77
C ASN A 23 2.91 -2.87 -0.96
N ALA A 24 3.68 -3.94 -0.73
CA ALA A 24 5.11 -3.96 -1.03
C ALA A 24 5.38 -4.11 -2.55
N VAL A 25 4.54 -4.81 -3.29
CA VAL A 25 4.59 -4.88 -4.77
C VAL A 25 4.29 -3.53 -5.40
N ASP A 26 3.18 -2.89 -5.01
CA ASP A 26 2.82 -1.55 -5.48
C ASP A 26 2.49 -0.59 -4.32
N PRO A 27 3.45 0.20 -3.85
CA PRO A 27 3.21 1.19 -2.79
C PRO A 27 2.18 2.27 -3.16
N ARG A 28 1.90 2.46 -4.46
CA ARG A 28 0.87 3.41 -4.96
C ARG A 28 -0.56 2.98 -4.61
N ILE A 29 -0.75 1.77 -4.07
CA ILE A 29 -2.02 1.33 -3.49
C ILE A 29 -2.45 2.32 -2.41
N GLY A 30 -1.54 2.72 -1.48
CA GLY A 30 -1.79 3.80 -0.54
C GLY A 30 -1.83 3.38 0.95
N GLY A 31 -1.15 2.30 1.30
CA GLY A 31 -0.93 1.87 2.69
C GLY A 31 -1.90 0.83 3.22
N VAL A 32 -1.46 0.16 4.28
CA VAL A 32 -2.18 -0.91 4.98
C VAL A 32 -2.45 -0.49 6.42
N LEU A 33 -3.70 -0.58 6.85
CA LEU A 33 -4.11 -0.46 8.25
C LEU A 33 -4.35 -1.85 8.83
N ILE A 34 -3.62 -2.22 9.88
CA ILE A 34 -3.77 -3.49 10.58
C ILE A 34 -4.49 -3.23 11.91
N ARG A 35 -5.75 -3.62 11.98
CA ARG A 35 -6.59 -3.48 13.16
C ARG A 35 -6.57 -4.76 13.97
N GLY A 36 -6.44 -4.68 15.28
CA GLY A 36 -6.51 -5.87 16.15
C GLY A 36 -5.86 -5.71 17.49
N GLU A 37 -6.07 -6.70 18.34
CA GLU A 37 -5.61 -6.74 19.72
C GLU A 37 -4.07 -6.68 19.83
N ARG A 38 -3.59 -6.29 21.01
CA ARG A 38 -2.14 -6.34 21.34
C ARG A 38 -1.62 -7.77 21.28
N GLY A 39 -0.34 -7.92 20.94
CA GLY A 39 0.31 -9.23 20.91
C GLY A 39 0.01 -10.10 19.68
N THR A 40 -0.63 -9.59 18.66
CA THR A 40 -0.95 -10.32 17.42
C THR A 40 0.12 -10.21 16.31
N ALA A 41 1.38 -9.93 16.69
CA ALA A 41 2.55 -9.86 15.82
C ALA A 41 2.52 -8.78 14.71
N LYS A 42 1.71 -7.70 14.85
CA LYS A 42 1.60 -6.61 13.86
C LYS A 42 2.95 -5.96 13.54
N SER A 43 3.64 -5.46 14.56
CA SER A 43 4.95 -4.81 14.42
C SER A 43 6.04 -5.78 13.96
N THR A 44 5.96 -7.04 14.42
CA THR A 44 6.87 -8.10 13.97
C THR A 44 6.73 -8.34 12.47
N ALA A 45 5.50 -8.44 11.96
CA ALA A 45 5.23 -8.65 10.55
C ALA A 45 5.73 -7.47 9.68
N ALA A 46 5.50 -6.22 10.11
CA ALA A 46 5.98 -5.05 9.38
C ALA A 46 7.52 -4.98 9.33
N ARG A 47 8.20 -5.26 10.45
CA ARG A 47 9.68 -5.31 10.50
C ARG A 47 10.24 -6.45 9.67
N ALA A 48 9.61 -7.62 9.73
CA ALA A 48 9.98 -8.79 8.94
C ALA A 48 9.82 -8.52 7.45
N MET A 49 8.72 -7.87 7.04
CA MET A 49 8.50 -7.45 5.65
C MET A 49 9.63 -6.53 5.16
N ALA A 50 10.01 -5.51 5.93
CA ALA A 50 11.08 -4.61 5.52
C ALA A 50 12.45 -5.32 5.38
N ALA A 51 12.71 -6.33 6.22
CA ALA A 51 13.93 -7.12 6.16
C ALA A 51 13.94 -8.09 4.96
N LEU A 52 12.78 -8.59 4.56
CA LEU A 52 12.60 -9.50 3.43
C LEU A 52 12.74 -8.79 2.08
N LEU A 53 12.38 -7.50 2.00
CA LEU A 53 12.40 -6.76 0.73
C LEU A 53 13.81 -6.67 0.14
N PRO A 54 13.95 -6.68 -1.20
CA PRO A 54 15.24 -6.64 -1.87
C PRO A 54 15.99 -5.33 -1.57
N GLN A 55 17.32 -5.39 -1.67
CA GLN A 55 18.14 -4.19 -1.56
C GLN A 55 17.85 -3.21 -2.69
N ILE A 56 17.96 -1.92 -2.38
CA ILE A 56 17.79 -0.84 -3.35
C ILE A 56 19.12 -0.11 -3.59
N GLU A 57 19.30 0.38 -4.80
CA GLU A 57 20.42 1.27 -5.14
C GLU A 57 20.02 2.71 -4.86
N VAL A 58 20.93 3.45 -4.21
CA VAL A 58 20.74 4.85 -3.84
C VAL A 58 22.03 5.64 -4.03
N PHE A 59 21.93 6.96 -4.20
CA PHE A 59 23.09 7.83 -4.10
C PHE A 59 23.54 7.95 -2.64
N VAL A 60 24.85 7.78 -2.39
CA VAL A 60 25.43 7.68 -1.04
C VAL A 60 25.12 8.91 -0.18
N ASP A 61 25.26 10.10 -0.76
CA ASP A 61 25.12 11.37 -0.04
C ASP A 61 23.72 11.97 -0.12
N SER A 62 22.77 11.32 -0.83
CA SER A 62 21.41 11.82 -0.90
C SER A 62 20.67 11.63 0.44
N PRO A 63 20.12 12.70 1.04
CA PRO A 63 19.30 12.59 2.24
C PRO A 63 17.90 11.98 1.94
N PHE A 64 17.54 11.86 0.65
CA PHE A 64 16.21 11.43 0.20
C PHE A 64 16.18 10.01 -0.37
N ASN A 65 17.25 9.23 -0.29
CA ASN A 65 17.35 7.88 -0.89
C ASN A 65 16.93 7.85 -2.37
N ASP A 66 17.35 8.85 -3.14
CA ASP A 66 17.00 8.96 -4.56
C ASP A 66 17.44 7.75 -5.36
N ASP A 67 16.63 7.40 -6.38
CA ASP A 67 16.89 6.31 -7.29
C ASP A 67 17.87 6.72 -8.39
N PRO A 68 19.06 6.12 -8.47
CA PRO A 68 20.02 6.44 -9.53
C PRO A 68 19.48 6.21 -10.95
N HIS A 69 18.54 5.27 -11.10
CA HIS A 69 18.01 4.84 -12.40
C HIS A 69 16.73 5.58 -12.83
N SER A 70 16.20 6.47 -11.99
CA SER A 70 14.93 7.16 -12.25
C SER A 70 15.08 8.69 -12.17
N PRO A 71 15.71 9.35 -13.16
CA PRO A 71 15.98 10.80 -13.12
C PRO A 71 14.75 11.67 -12.90
N ASN A 72 13.59 11.23 -13.37
CA ASN A 72 12.32 11.95 -13.22
C ASN A 72 11.84 12.04 -11.78
N THR A 73 12.38 11.21 -10.88
CA THR A 73 11.99 11.13 -9.47
C THR A 73 13.03 11.74 -8.54
N TRP A 74 14.12 12.28 -9.08
CA TRP A 74 15.19 12.87 -8.27
C TRP A 74 14.71 14.07 -7.48
N SER A 75 15.19 14.18 -6.25
CA SER A 75 15.10 15.40 -5.45
C SER A 75 15.85 16.55 -6.13
N ASP A 76 15.50 17.75 -5.78
CA ASP A 76 16.20 18.92 -6.31
C ASP A 76 17.67 18.93 -5.88
N TRP A 77 17.98 18.39 -4.70
CA TRP A 77 19.36 18.20 -4.25
C TRP A 77 20.19 17.36 -5.24
N VAL A 78 19.69 16.22 -5.70
CA VAL A 78 20.41 15.39 -6.70
C VAL A 78 20.54 16.13 -8.03
N LYS A 79 19.46 16.77 -8.50
CA LYS A 79 19.47 17.54 -9.75
C LYS A 79 20.54 18.63 -9.72
N GLU A 80 20.66 19.36 -8.61
CA GLU A 80 21.69 20.40 -8.42
C GLU A 80 23.11 19.83 -8.42
N GLN A 81 23.36 18.72 -7.70
CA GLN A 81 24.68 18.09 -7.68
C GLN A 81 25.12 17.63 -9.08
N VAL A 82 24.18 16.99 -9.82
CA VAL A 82 24.44 16.53 -11.20
C VAL A 82 24.65 17.73 -12.14
N ALA A 83 23.85 18.78 -12.03
CA ALA A 83 24.01 20.00 -12.81
C ALA A 83 25.38 20.70 -12.56
N CYS A 84 25.92 20.58 -11.34
CA CYS A 84 27.30 21.05 -11.00
C CYS A 84 28.39 20.10 -11.51
N GLY A 85 28.04 19.03 -12.23
CA GLY A 85 29.01 18.08 -12.81
C GLY A 85 29.59 17.08 -11.80
N LYS A 86 29.01 16.92 -10.61
CA LYS A 86 29.46 15.93 -9.65
C LYS A 86 29.00 14.53 -10.05
N GLN A 87 29.90 13.57 -10.02
CA GLN A 87 29.58 12.16 -10.08
C GLN A 87 29.20 11.69 -8.68
N LEU A 88 27.95 11.29 -8.50
CA LEU A 88 27.45 10.76 -7.24
C LEU A 88 27.74 9.27 -7.15
N GLU A 89 28.28 8.84 -6.03
CA GLU A 89 28.55 7.42 -5.76
C GLU A 89 27.24 6.69 -5.50
N ILE A 90 27.11 5.46 -6.05
CA ILE A 90 25.93 4.59 -5.88
C ILE A 90 26.28 3.45 -4.93
N ARG A 91 25.39 3.15 -4.01
CA ARG A 91 25.53 1.98 -3.15
C ARG A 91 24.22 1.18 -3.09
N LYS A 92 24.36 -0.14 -2.85
CA LYS A 92 23.25 -1.00 -2.46
C LYS A 92 23.03 -0.92 -0.95
N GLN A 93 21.78 -0.76 -0.55
CA GLN A 93 21.41 -0.77 0.87
C GLN A 93 20.10 -1.52 1.07
N GLN A 94 19.93 -2.08 2.28
CA GLN A 94 18.65 -2.65 2.69
C GLN A 94 17.60 -1.53 2.79
N ILE A 95 16.35 -1.85 2.42
CA ILE A 95 15.21 -0.96 2.59
C ILE A 95 15.11 -0.52 4.05
N ARG A 96 14.98 0.80 4.28
CA ARG A 96 14.87 1.35 5.62
C ARG A 96 13.51 1.05 6.21
N PHE A 97 13.52 0.54 7.43
CA PHE A 97 12.34 0.51 8.29
C PHE A 97 12.37 1.75 9.18
N VAL A 98 11.40 2.63 8.98
CA VAL A 98 11.28 3.89 9.74
C VAL A 98 10.08 3.78 10.65
N ASP A 99 10.32 3.90 11.95
CA ASP A 99 9.33 3.83 13.01
C ASP A 99 8.91 5.25 13.41
N LEU A 100 7.63 5.57 13.30
CA LEU A 100 7.10 6.87 13.68
C LEU A 100 6.51 6.78 15.09
N PRO A 101 7.07 7.49 16.08
CA PRO A 101 6.50 7.51 17.42
C PRO A 101 5.19 8.30 17.45
N VAL A 102 4.25 7.90 18.32
CA VAL A 102 2.95 8.58 18.51
C VAL A 102 3.07 10.05 18.94
N SER A 103 4.20 10.46 19.49
CA SER A 103 4.51 11.85 19.87
C SER A 103 5.14 12.67 18.74
N ALA A 104 5.14 12.16 17.49
CA ALA A 104 5.75 12.87 16.38
C ALA A 104 4.97 14.15 16.06
N THR A 105 5.69 15.25 15.94
CA THR A 105 5.16 16.53 15.49
C THR A 105 5.22 16.64 13.97
N GLU A 106 4.43 17.54 13.39
CA GLU A 106 4.43 17.83 11.96
C GLU A 106 5.86 18.09 11.45
N ASP A 107 6.61 18.98 12.12
CA ASP A 107 7.98 19.32 11.74
C ASP A 107 8.92 18.11 11.64
N ARG A 108 8.77 17.18 12.56
CA ARG A 108 9.55 15.95 12.54
C ARG A 108 9.18 15.05 11.36
N VAL A 109 7.92 15.09 10.94
CA VAL A 109 7.41 14.27 9.83
C VAL A 109 7.83 14.86 8.49
N VAL A 110 7.49 16.11 8.23
CA VAL A 110 7.73 16.75 6.92
C VAL A 110 9.15 17.27 6.76
N GLY A 111 9.83 17.59 7.88
CA GLY A 111 11.09 18.29 7.89
C GLY A 111 10.94 19.79 8.14
N THR A 112 12.04 20.47 8.38
CA THR A 112 12.08 21.90 8.71
C THR A 112 12.94 22.69 7.74
N LEU A 113 12.54 23.95 7.48
CA LEU A 113 13.35 24.93 6.77
C LEU A 113 14.08 25.80 7.79
N ASP A 114 15.40 25.85 7.71
CA ASP A 114 16.21 26.77 8.51
C ASP A 114 16.13 28.16 7.92
N ILE A 115 15.14 28.93 8.41
CA ILE A 115 14.83 30.27 7.92
C ILE A 115 15.96 31.25 8.22
N GLU A 116 16.68 31.11 9.36
CA GLU A 116 17.79 32.00 9.72
C GLU A 116 18.93 31.86 8.70
N LYS A 117 19.29 30.65 8.31
CA LYS A 117 20.33 30.46 7.28
C LYS A 117 19.84 30.90 5.90
N ALA A 118 18.57 30.72 5.58
CA ALA A 118 18.00 31.18 4.33
C ALA A 118 18.06 32.72 4.19
N ILE A 119 17.75 33.45 5.26
CA ILE A 119 17.81 34.92 5.27
C ILE A 119 19.25 35.45 5.29
N GLN A 120 20.14 34.82 6.09
CA GLN A 120 21.52 35.32 6.25
C GLN A 120 22.44 35.00 5.07
N LYS A 121 22.27 33.83 4.45
CA LYS A 121 23.17 33.30 3.40
C LYS A 121 22.54 33.21 2.02
N GLY A 122 21.21 33.37 1.91
CA GLY A 122 20.48 33.14 0.67
C GLY A 122 20.46 31.65 0.25
N GLU A 123 20.88 30.75 1.14
CA GLU A 123 20.93 29.32 0.89
C GLU A 123 19.70 28.61 1.51
N ARG A 124 19.00 27.83 0.72
CA ARG A 124 17.89 27.00 1.21
C ARG A 124 18.45 25.83 2.00
N HIS A 125 18.41 25.90 3.31
CA HIS A 125 18.80 24.77 4.16
C HIS A 125 17.55 24.05 4.65
N PHE A 126 17.32 22.86 4.11
CA PHE A 126 16.21 21.98 4.51
C PHE A 126 16.76 20.84 5.38
N GLU A 127 16.17 20.65 6.55
CA GLU A 127 16.44 19.52 7.42
C GLU A 127 15.40 18.42 7.13
N PRO A 128 15.82 17.30 6.52
CA PRO A 128 14.90 16.24 6.13
C PRO A 128 14.20 15.58 7.32
N GLY A 129 12.87 15.41 7.21
CA GLY A 129 12.05 14.73 8.20
C GLY A 129 11.95 13.21 7.97
N VAL A 130 11.01 12.62 8.68
CA VAL A 130 10.72 11.17 8.61
C VAL A 130 10.31 10.75 7.20
N LEU A 131 9.53 11.57 6.48
CA LEU A 131 9.10 11.27 5.11
C LEU A 131 10.27 11.15 4.13
N ALA A 132 11.29 11.99 4.29
CA ALA A 132 12.53 11.89 3.51
C ALA A 132 13.29 10.59 3.82
N ALA A 133 13.42 10.27 5.12
CA ALA A 133 14.09 9.04 5.56
C ALA A 133 13.36 7.78 5.10
N ALA A 134 12.02 7.83 5.01
CA ALA A 134 11.17 6.72 4.60
C ALA A 134 11.10 6.54 3.08
N ASN A 135 11.55 7.52 2.28
CA ASN A 135 11.47 7.40 0.82
C ASN A 135 12.14 6.13 0.32
N ARG A 136 11.44 5.36 -0.52
CA ARG A 136 11.79 4.02 -1.01
C ARG A 136 11.99 2.99 0.11
N GLY A 137 11.43 3.28 1.30
CA GLY A 137 11.46 2.43 2.49
C GLY A 137 10.09 1.98 2.95
N LEU A 138 10.00 1.54 4.21
CA LEU A 138 8.76 1.22 4.89
C LEU A 138 8.60 2.17 6.08
N LEU A 139 7.50 2.91 6.11
CA LEU A 139 7.08 3.73 7.22
C LEU A 139 6.07 2.97 8.06
N TYR A 140 6.41 2.74 9.31
CA TYR A 140 5.57 2.05 10.28
C TYR A 140 5.05 3.03 11.32
N ILE A 141 3.76 2.98 11.58
CA ILE A 141 3.07 3.78 12.58
C ILE A 141 2.39 2.84 13.56
N ASP A 142 2.89 2.78 14.78
CA ASP A 142 2.22 2.03 15.84
C ASP A 142 1.12 2.88 16.45
N GLU A 143 -0.05 2.29 16.68
CA GLU A 143 -1.21 2.96 17.29
C GLU A 143 -1.55 4.29 16.58
N VAL A 144 -1.77 4.24 15.26
CA VAL A 144 -2.04 5.40 14.43
C VAL A 144 -3.23 6.25 14.92
N ASN A 145 -4.17 5.63 15.64
CA ASN A 145 -5.32 6.30 16.26
C ASN A 145 -4.95 7.23 17.43
N LEU A 146 -3.72 7.17 17.93
CA LEU A 146 -3.21 8.04 18.99
C LEU A 146 -2.37 9.21 18.45
N LEU A 147 -2.07 9.23 17.15
CA LEU A 147 -1.43 10.37 16.50
C LEU A 147 -2.40 11.54 16.33
N ASP A 148 -1.86 12.74 16.26
CA ASP A 148 -2.62 13.92 15.85
C ASP A 148 -3.19 13.71 14.43
N ASP A 149 -4.48 14.00 14.25
CA ASP A 149 -5.18 13.80 12.99
C ASP A 149 -4.50 14.52 11.81
N HIS A 150 -3.98 15.73 12.07
CA HIS A 150 -3.29 16.51 11.05
C HIS A 150 -2.00 15.81 10.57
N VAL A 151 -1.27 15.21 11.50
CA VAL A 151 -0.07 14.40 11.17
C VAL A 151 -0.45 13.18 10.34
N VAL A 152 -1.53 12.50 10.71
CA VAL A 152 -2.04 11.35 9.94
C VAL A 152 -2.46 11.78 8.52
N ASP A 153 -3.12 12.92 8.38
CA ASP A 153 -3.51 13.48 7.08
C ASP A 153 -2.29 13.71 6.17
N ILE A 154 -1.27 14.37 6.69
CA ILE A 154 -0.02 14.63 5.96
C ILE A 154 0.65 13.33 5.49
N LEU A 155 0.70 12.34 6.37
CA LEU A 155 1.30 11.03 6.05
C LEU A 155 0.54 10.33 4.92
N LEU A 156 -0.78 10.31 4.98
CA LEU A 156 -1.64 9.68 4.00
C LEU A 156 -1.63 10.42 2.65
N ASP A 157 -1.59 11.76 2.68
CA ASP A 157 -1.48 12.57 1.47
C ASP A 157 -0.12 12.36 0.79
N SER A 158 0.97 12.38 1.56
CA SER A 158 2.31 12.12 1.03
C SER A 158 2.43 10.71 0.44
N ALA A 159 1.83 9.70 1.09
CA ALA A 159 1.79 8.33 0.58
C ALA A 159 0.99 8.23 -0.74
N ALA A 160 -0.11 8.96 -0.87
CA ALA A 160 -0.93 8.97 -2.07
C ALA A 160 -0.27 9.72 -3.23
N MET A 161 0.37 10.87 -2.94
CA MET A 161 1.00 11.74 -3.94
C MET A 161 2.41 11.26 -4.34
N GLY A 162 3.10 10.53 -3.46
CA GLY A 162 4.50 10.12 -3.63
C GLY A 162 5.50 11.26 -3.52
N VAL A 163 5.06 12.41 -3.01
CA VAL A 163 5.86 13.65 -2.84
C VAL A 163 5.44 14.30 -1.53
N ASN A 164 6.41 14.82 -0.79
CA ASN A 164 6.18 15.71 0.34
C ASN A 164 6.45 17.15 -0.11
N ILE A 165 5.50 18.07 0.16
CA ILE A 165 5.59 19.49 -0.15
C ILE A 165 5.52 20.25 1.17
N VAL A 166 6.57 21.03 1.44
CA VAL A 166 6.66 21.86 2.65
C VAL A 166 6.63 23.33 2.22
N GLU A 167 5.57 24.02 2.62
CA GLU A 167 5.40 25.46 2.34
C GLU A 167 5.42 26.24 3.65
N ARG A 168 6.45 27.09 3.83
CA ARG A 168 6.58 27.94 5.01
C ARG A 168 7.10 29.32 4.62
N GLU A 169 6.46 30.36 5.11
CA GLU A 169 6.83 31.77 4.92
C GLU A 169 7.14 32.15 3.46
N GLY A 170 6.37 31.58 2.52
CA GLY A 170 6.55 31.84 1.08
C GLY A 170 7.70 31.07 0.43
N ILE A 171 8.36 30.17 1.16
CA ILE A 171 9.35 29.24 0.61
C ILE A 171 8.67 27.88 0.45
N SER A 172 8.69 27.32 -0.78
CA SER A 172 8.23 25.96 -1.06
C SER A 172 9.43 25.06 -1.31
N PHE A 173 9.39 23.88 -0.68
CA PHE A 173 10.36 22.82 -0.87
C PHE A 173 9.61 21.49 -1.10
N ALA A 174 10.04 20.72 -2.09
CA ALA A 174 9.44 19.43 -2.40
C ALA A 174 10.51 18.34 -2.52
N HIS A 175 10.20 17.15 -2.01
CA HIS A 175 11.07 16.00 -2.18
C HIS A 175 10.25 14.71 -2.40
N PRO A 176 10.81 13.68 -3.03
CA PRO A 176 10.12 12.41 -3.20
C PRO A 176 9.84 11.77 -1.85
N ALA A 177 8.62 11.22 -1.70
CA ALA A 177 8.14 10.54 -0.50
C ALA A 177 7.32 9.30 -0.90
N ARG A 178 7.96 8.36 -1.60
CA ARG A 178 7.35 7.09 -2.03
C ARG A 178 7.76 6.00 -1.06
N PHE A 179 6.86 5.53 -0.25
CA PHE A 179 7.14 4.54 0.80
C PHE A 179 5.97 3.56 0.96
N ILE A 180 6.27 2.41 1.53
CA ILE A 180 5.27 1.44 1.97
C ILE A 180 4.76 1.92 3.31
N LEU A 181 3.48 2.32 3.39
CA LEU A 181 2.87 2.77 4.64
C LEU A 181 2.19 1.59 5.33
N VAL A 182 2.52 1.39 6.60
CA VAL A 182 1.87 0.39 7.47
C VAL A 182 1.48 1.08 8.78
N GLY A 183 0.18 1.23 8.99
CA GLY A 183 -0.38 1.69 10.26
C GLY A 183 -0.93 0.51 11.06
N THR A 184 -0.77 0.55 12.38
CA THR A 184 -1.47 -0.38 13.28
C THR A 184 -2.43 0.38 14.17
N MET A 185 -3.45 -0.31 14.63
CA MET A 185 -4.47 0.24 15.51
C MET A 185 -5.01 -0.84 16.43
N ASN A 186 -5.25 -0.49 17.70
CA ASN A 186 -6.03 -1.30 18.61
C ASN A 186 -7.41 -0.65 18.76
N PRO A 187 -8.50 -1.30 18.33
CA PRO A 187 -9.86 -0.77 18.46
C PRO A 187 -10.29 -0.46 19.91
N GLU A 188 -9.68 -1.10 20.90
CA GLU A 188 -9.96 -0.85 22.32
C GLU A 188 -9.46 0.52 22.80
N GLU A 189 -8.48 1.11 22.10
CA GLU A 189 -7.86 2.39 22.46
C GLU A 189 -8.48 3.58 21.72
N GLY A 190 -9.53 3.33 20.95
CA GLY A 190 -10.26 4.32 20.17
C GLY A 190 -10.21 4.05 18.67
N ASP A 191 -11.12 4.65 17.97
CA ASP A 191 -11.24 4.54 16.52
C ASP A 191 -10.62 5.74 15.81
N LEU A 192 -10.07 5.49 14.63
CA LEU A 192 -9.73 6.55 13.69
C LEU A 192 -11.00 7.23 13.19
N ARG A 193 -10.93 8.55 12.97
CA ARG A 193 -12.01 9.27 12.31
C ARG A 193 -12.31 8.62 10.95
N PRO A 194 -13.61 8.51 10.58
CA PRO A 194 -13.99 7.85 9.32
C PRO A 194 -13.28 8.42 8.08
N GLN A 195 -13.00 9.72 8.10
CA GLN A 195 -12.29 10.40 7.00
C GLN A 195 -10.83 9.94 6.85
N LEU A 196 -10.13 9.69 7.96
CA LEU A 196 -8.75 9.15 7.96
C LEU A 196 -8.76 7.66 7.62
N LEU A 197 -9.74 6.93 8.15
CA LEU A 197 -9.91 5.52 7.90
C LEU A 197 -10.11 5.24 6.40
N ASP A 198 -10.93 6.03 5.69
CA ASP A 198 -11.14 5.90 4.24
C ASP A 198 -9.88 6.16 3.42
N ARG A 199 -8.93 6.93 3.94
CA ARG A 199 -7.67 7.24 3.24
C ARG A 199 -6.69 6.08 3.22
N PHE A 200 -6.72 5.17 4.21
CA PHE A 200 -5.99 3.91 4.12
C PHE A 200 -6.57 3.06 3.00
N ALA A 201 -5.72 2.59 2.10
CA ALA A 201 -6.15 1.82 0.95
C ALA A 201 -6.67 0.44 1.36
N LEU A 202 -5.88 -0.28 2.14
CA LEU A 202 -6.17 -1.63 2.60
C LEU A 202 -6.37 -1.61 4.12
N SER A 203 -7.32 -2.40 4.60
CA SER A 203 -7.54 -2.61 6.04
C SER A 203 -7.76 -4.09 6.33
N VAL A 204 -7.01 -4.59 7.30
CA VAL A 204 -7.09 -5.98 7.73
C VAL A 204 -7.40 -6.03 9.21
N GLU A 205 -8.43 -6.77 9.57
CA GLU A 205 -8.74 -7.07 10.95
C GLU A 205 -8.08 -8.39 11.34
N ILE A 206 -7.32 -8.37 12.44
CA ILE A 206 -6.63 -9.55 12.94
C ILE A 206 -7.09 -9.87 14.35
N HIS A 207 -7.41 -11.14 14.55
CA HIS A 207 -7.84 -11.67 15.83
C HIS A 207 -6.79 -12.62 16.40
N GLY A 208 -6.81 -12.79 17.71
CA GLY A 208 -5.99 -13.79 18.38
C GLY A 208 -6.32 -15.19 17.84
N ILE A 209 -5.31 -15.94 17.47
CA ILE A 209 -5.46 -17.32 16.97
C ILE A 209 -6.06 -18.20 18.04
N ARG A 210 -7.21 -18.83 17.76
CA ARG A 210 -7.95 -19.70 18.71
C ARG A 210 -7.61 -21.17 18.56
N ASP A 211 -7.10 -21.60 17.41
CA ASP A 211 -6.70 -22.98 17.18
C ASP A 211 -5.50 -23.34 18.06
N ALA A 212 -5.64 -24.40 18.86
CA ALA A 212 -4.61 -24.84 19.81
C ALA A 212 -3.33 -25.32 19.11
N ARG A 213 -3.44 -25.91 17.91
CA ARG A 213 -2.29 -26.42 17.14
C ARG A 213 -1.47 -25.25 16.59
N GLU A 214 -2.13 -24.24 16.06
CA GLU A 214 -1.45 -23.03 15.59
C GLU A 214 -0.78 -22.29 16.76
N ARG A 215 -1.42 -22.20 17.93
CA ARG A 215 -0.83 -21.64 19.14
C ARG A 215 0.41 -22.39 19.60
N VAL A 216 0.39 -23.71 19.56
CA VAL A 216 1.57 -24.54 19.86
C VAL A 216 2.70 -24.23 18.86
N LEU A 217 2.39 -24.14 17.59
CA LEU A 217 3.36 -23.81 16.55
C LEU A 217 3.97 -22.42 16.75
N ILE A 218 3.15 -21.41 17.13
CA ILE A 218 3.65 -20.08 17.50
C ILE A 218 4.63 -20.15 18.65
N MET A 219 4.29 -20.87 19.73
CA MET A 219 5.18 -21.02 20.87
C MET A 219 6.49 -21.72 20.48
N GLN A 220 6.42 -22.81 19.73
CA GLN A 220 7.62 -23.54 19.28
C GLN A 220 8.53 -22.66 18.44
N ARG A 221 8.00 -21.91 17.44
CA ARG A 221 8.80 -21.03 16.60
C ARG A 221 9.42 -19.88 17.38
N ASN A 222 8.68 -19.28 18.34
CA ASN A 222 9.25 -18.22 19.17
C ASN A 222 10.37 -18.75 20.08
N LEU A 223 10.17 -19.90 20.74
CA LEU A 223 11.21 -20.51 21.58
C LEU A 223 12.44 -20.92 20.77
N SER A 224 12.26 -21.48 19.57
CA SER A 224 13.38 -21.80 18.67
C SER A 224 14.14 -20.54 18.27
N PHE A 225 13.42 -19.45 17.92
CA PHE A 225 14.04 -18.18 17.58
C PHE A 225 14.75 -17.52 18.77
N GLU A 226 14.21 -17.60 19.97
CA GLU A 226 14.85 -17.09 21.19
C GLU A 226 16.12 -17.86 21.55
N SER A 227 16.13 -19.18 21.34
CA SER A 227 17.27 -20.03 21.68
C SER A 227 18.43 -19.92 20.70
N ASP A 228 18.14 -19.84 19.38
CA ASP A 228 19.12 -19.69 18.30
C ASP A 228 18.54 -18.84 17.17
N PRO A 229 18.62 -17.51 17.27
CA PRO A 229 18.07 -16.62 16.26
C PRO A 229 18.72 -16.76 14.87
N GLU A 230 20.02 -17.06 14.82
CA GLU A 230 20.75 -17.19 13.56
C GLU A 230 20.44 -18.51 12.87
N GLY A 231 20.46 -19.62 13.58
CA GLY A 231 20.08 -20.93 13.05
C GLY A 231 18.64 -20.94 12.56
N PHE A 232 17.72 -20.35 13.33
CA PHE A 232 16.32 -20.20 12.92
C PHE A 232 16.17 -19.37 11.64
N ARG A 233 16.90 -18.28 11.51
CA ARG A 233 16.89 -17.45 10.28
C ARG A 233 17.47 -18.21 9.09
N MET A 234 18.51 -19.01 9.27
CA MET A 234 19.07 -19.85 8.22
C MET A 234 18.08 -20.91 7.73
N GLU A 235 17.34 -21.53 8.64
CA GLU A 235 16.28 -22.49 8.31
C GLU A 235 15.19 -21.87 7.44
N TRP A 236 14.79 -20.64 7.75
CA TRP A 236 13.74 -19.91 7.03
C TRP A 236 14.24 -19.08 5.85
N MET A 237 15.54 -19.06 5.58
CA MET A 237 16.13 -18.28 4.49
C MET A 237 15.60 -18.68 3.09
N PRO A 238 15.43 -19.97 2.73
CA PRO A 238 14.94 -20.33 1.40
C PRO A 238 13.55 -19.74 1.10
N PRO A 239 12.49 -19.95 1.92
CA PRO A 239 11.19 -19.34 1.64
C PRO A 239 11.21 -17.80 1.70
N GLU A 240 12.06 -17.18 2.53
CA GLU A 240 12.24 -15.72 2.54
C GLU A 240 12.80 -15.21 1.20
N GLN A 241 13.82 -15.88 0.68
CA GLN A 241 14.42 -15.51 -0.61
C GLN A 241 13.47 -15.75 -1.79
N ASP A 242 12.67 -16.81 -1.73
CA ASP A 242 11.66 -17.09 -2.76
C ASP A 242 10.59 -16.00 -2.78
N LEU A 243 10.07 -15.63 -1.62
CA LEU A 243 9.07 -14.54 -1.51
C LEU A 243 9.67 -13.19 -1.92
N SER A 244 10.91 -12.89 -1.52
CA SER A 244 11.62 -11.67 -1.92
C SER A 244 11.76 -11.56 -3.44
N ARG A 245 12.16 -12.64 -4.11
CA ARG A 245 12.25 -12.71 -5.57
C ARG A 245 10.90 -12.56 -6.26
N GLN A 246 9.86 -13.16 -5.70
CA GLN A 246 8.49 -13.02 -6.20
C GLN A 246 8.01 -11.57 -6.16
N ILE A 247 8.27 -10.86 -5.03
CA ILE A 247 7.95 -9.44 -4.89
C ILE A 247 8.75 -8.60 -5.90
N GLU A 248 10.04 -8.88 -6.07
CA GLU A 248 10.90 -8.15 -7.01
C GLU A 248 10.40 -8.33 -8.46
N GLN A 249 10.10 -9.54 -8.88
CA GLN A 249 9.53 -9.83 -10.19
C GLN A 249 8.17 -9.15 -10.37
N ALA A 250 7.29 -9.22 -9.37
CA ALA A 250 5.98 -8.56 -9.42
C ALA A 250 6.12 -7.03 -9.60
N ARG A 251 7.08 -6.40 -8.96
CA ARG A 251 7.38 -4.96 -9.11
C ARG A 251 7.76 -4.58 -10.54
N THR A 252 8.44 -5.46 -11.27
CA THR A 252 8.84 -5.17 -12.65
C THR A 252 7.69 -5.24 -13.63
N ILE A 253 6.71 -6.12 -13.38
CA ILE A 253 5.59 -6.37 -14.31
C ILE A 253 4.29 -5.66 -13.93
N VAL A 254 4.15 -5.12 -12.72
CA VAL A 254 2.88 -4.54 -12.23
C VAL A 254 2.34 -3.42 -13.14
N ASP A 255 3.21 -2.64 -13.76
CA ASP A 255 2.81 -1.57 -14.68
C ASP A 255 2.36 -2.10 -16.04
N GLU A 256 2.76 -3.32 -16.40
CA GLU A 256 2.37 -4.00 -17.63
C GLU A 256 1.05 -4.80 -17.50
N VAL A 257 0.57 -5.01 -16.25
CA VAL A 257 -0.68 -5.73 -16.02
C VAL A 257 -1.87 -4.95 -16.58
N THR A 258 -2.56 -5.59 -17.51
CA THR A 258 -3.70 -5.02 -18.24
C THR A 258 -5.04 -5.35 -17.57
N TYR A 259 -6.05 -4.54 -17.87
CA TYR A 259 -7.43 -4.74 -17.44
C TYR A 259 -8.38 -4.37 -18.59
N THR A 260 -9.57 -4.90 -18.57
CA THR A 260 -10.60 -4.68 -19.60
C THR A 260 -11.68 -3.72 -19.09
N ASN A 261 -12.51 -3.20 -20.00
CA ASN A 261 -13.70 -2.43 -19.60
C ASN A 261 -14.69 -3.27 -18.78
N ARG A 262 -14.74 -4.59 -19.00
CA ARG A 262 -15.56 -5.51 -18.19
C ARG A 262 -15.09 -5.52 -16.74
N ASP A 263 -13.79 -5.55 -16.50
CA ASP A 263 -13.22 -5.51 -15.16
C ASP A 263 -13.57 -4.21 -14.43
N LEU A 264 -13.49 -3.07 -15.15
CA LEU A 264 -13.89 -1.77 -14.58
C LEU A 264 -15.38 -1.73 -14.23
N VAL A 265 -16.25 -2.27 -15.09
CA VAL A 265 -17.70 -2.38 -14.83
C VAL A 265 -17.94 -3.29 -13.62
N SER A 266 -17.23 -4.42 -13.50
CA SER A 266 -17.34 -5.33 -12.38
C SER A 266 -16.96 -4.66 -11.05
N ILE A 267 -15.86 -3.90 -11.03
CA ILE A 267 -15.43 -3.14 -9.84
C ILE A 267 -16.48 -2.08 -9.48
N ALA A 268 -16.90 -1.26 -10.44
CA ALA A 268 -17.86 -0.19 -10.19
C ALA A 268 -19.24 -0.72 -9.75
N SER A 269 -19.70 -1.83 -10.34
CA SER A 269 -20.95 -2.48 -9.94
C SER A 269 -20.88 -3.07 -8.53
N LEU A 270 -19.74 -3.65 -8.17
CA LEU A 270 -19.51 -4.20 -6.85
C LEU A 270 -19.55 -3.10 -5.78
N THR A 271 -18.80 -2.01 -5.96
CA THR A 271 -18.75 -0.90 -4.99
C THR A 271 -20.10 -0.19 -4.87
N ALA A 272 -20.80 0.04 -5.99
CA ALA A 272 -22.15 0.59 -6.01
C ALA A 272 -23.14 -0.32 -5.25
N SER A 273 -23.08 -1.64 -5.45
CA SER A 273 -23.97 -2.61 -4.79
C SER A 273 -23.78 -2.68 -3.26
N LEU A 274 -22.60 -2.27 -2.79
CA LEU A 274 -22.23 -2.24 -1.36
C LEU A 274 -22.39 -0.84 -0.73
N ASN A 275 -22.94 0.12 -1.49
CA ASN A 275 -23.13 1.51 -1.06
C ASN A 275 -21.84 2.14 -0.52
N VAL A 276 -20.73 1.91 -1.21
CA VAL A 276 -19.44 2.54 -0.86
C VAL A 276 -19.42 3.97 -1.37
N ASP A 277 -19.10 4.91 -0.48
CA ASP A 277 -19.03 6.33 -0.84
C ASP A 277 -17.76 6.66 -1.64
N GLY A 278 -17.91 7.44 -2.70
CA GLY A 278 -16.79 7.96 -3.50
C GLY A 278 -16.15 6.92 -4.45
N HIS A 279 -15.13 7.36 -5.18
CA HIS A 279 -14.48 6.55 -6.22
C HIS A 279 -13.08 6.06 -5.81
N ARG A 280 -12.63 6.36 -4.58
CA ARG A 280 -11.30 5.94 -4.10
C ARG A 280 -11.22 4.42 -4.01
N ALA A 281 -12.29 3.77 -3.54
CA ALA A 281 -12.36 2.33 -3.43
C ALA A 281 -12.17 1.62 -4.78
N ASP A 282 -12.78 2.14 -5.85
CA ASP A 282 -12.68 1.57 -7.20
C ASP A 282 -11.22 1.53 -7.66
N LEU A 283 -10.51 2.65 -7.49
CA LEU A 283 -9.09 2.75 -7.85
C LEU A 283 -8.19 1.88 -6.99
N VAL A 284 -8.49 1.77 -5.70
CA VAL A 284 -7.73 0.89 -4.78
C VAL A 284 -7.93 -0.57 -5.18
N ILE A 285 -9.17 -1.00 -5.45
CA ILE A 285 -9.46 -2.37 -5.90
C ILE A 285 -8.68 -2.66 -7.19
N LEU A 286 -8.73 -1.77 -8.18
CA LEU A 286 -8.02 -1.96 -9.44
C LEU A 286 -6.50 -2.08 -9.25
N LYS A 287 -5.88 -1.17 -8.47
CA LYS A 287 -4.44 -1.22 -8.19
C LYS A 287 -4.05 -2.50 -7.44
N THR A 288 -4.85 -2.89 -6.44
CA THR A 288 -4.60 -4.09 -5.64
C THR A 288 -4.78 -5.37 -6.47
N ALA A 289 -5.78 -5.42 -7.36
CA ALA A 289 -5.98 -6.53 -8.29
C ALA A 289 -4.80 -6.66 -9.27
N ARG A 290 -4.30 -5.54 -9.80
CA ARG A 290 -3.09 -5.53 -10.65
C ARG A 290 -1.87 -6.01 -9.89
N ALA A 291 -1.66 -5.56 -8.66
CA ALA A 291 -0.57 -6.01 -7.81
C ALA A 291 -0.65 -7.52 -7.51
N HIS A 292 -1.87 -8.05 -7.28
CA HIS A 292 -2.07 -9.48 -7.08
C HIS A 292 -1.80 -10.28 -8.35
N ALA A 293 -2.30 -9.85 -9.52
CA ALA A 293 -2.01 -10.50 -10.79
C ALA A 293 -0.51 -10.52 -11.09
N ALA A 294 0.19 -9.39 -10.84
CA ALA A 294 1.65 -9.30 -10.96
C ALA A 294 2.36 -10.27 -10.01
N PHE A 295 1.92 -10.36 -8.76
CA PHE A 295 2.50 -11.27 -7.77
C PHE A 295 2.35 -12.74 -8.17
N GLU A 296 1.24 -13.09 -8.84
CA GLU A 296 1.00 -14.41 -9.44
C GLU A 296 1.69 -14.58 -10.81
N GLY A 297 2.50 -13.62 -11.26
CA GLY A 297 3.21 -13.68 -12.54
C GLY A 297 2.32 -13.51 -13.77
N ARG A 298 1.13 -12.92 -13.64
CA ARG A 298 0.18 -12.71 -14.73
C ARG A 298 0.17 -11.26 -15.22
N TYR A 299 -0.07 -11.08 -16.51
CA TYR A 299 -0.14 -9.79 -17.19
C TYR A 299 -1.59 -9.28 -17.39
N SER A 300 -2.57 -9.94 -16.82
CA SER A 300 -3.98 -9.52 -16.83
C SER A 300 -4.65 -9.88 -15.53
N ILE A 301 -5.55 -9.01 -15.06
CA ILE A 301 -6.37 -9.28 -13.90
C ILE A 301 -7.51 -10.26 -14.23
N ASN A 302 -8.05 -10.91 -13.22
CA ASN A 302 -9.22 -11.75 -13.30
C ASN A 302 -10.19 -11.47 -12.14
N GLU A 303 -11.34 -12.13 -12.12
CA GLU A 303 -12.39 -11.95 -11.11
C GLU A 303 -11.91 -12.27 -9.69
N ARG A 304 -11.05 -13.28 -9.55
CA ARG A 304 -10.46 -13.63 -8.26
C ARG A 304 -9.55 -12.52 -7.71
N ASP A 305 -8.82 -11.82 -8.59
CA ASP A 305 -7.99 -10.69 -8.18
C ASP A 305 -8.85 -9.53 -7.68
N ILE A 306 -9.98 -9.27 -8.36
CA ILE A 306 -10.94 -8.23 -7.98
C ILE A 306 -11.57 -8.58 -6.62
N ALA A 307 -12.04 -9.82 -6.43
CA ALA A 307 -12.64 -10.27 -5.18
C ALA A 307 -11.67 -10.16 -3.99
N LEU A 308 -10.42 -10.61 -4.18
CA LEU A 308 -9.36 -10.51 -3.18
C LEU A 308 -9.01 -9.05 -2.86
N ALA A 309 -8.92 -8.20 -3.88
CA ALA A 309 -8.68 -6.77 -3.69
C ALA A 309 -9.83 -6.10 -2.93
N ALA A 310 -11.07 -6.48 -3.23
CA ALA A 310 -12.26 -5.99 -2.54
C ALA A 310 -12.30 -6.44 -1.08
N GLU A 311 -11.94 -7.70 -0.78
CA GLU A 311 -11.83 -8.22 0.59
C GLU A 311 -10.88 -7.38 1.46
N LEU A 312 -9.79 -6.87 0.89
CA LEU A 312 -8.81 -6.07 1.61
C LEU A 312 -9.14 -4.58 1.66
N SER A 313 -9.90 -4.05 0.69
CA SER A 313 -10.13 -2.62 0.53
C SER A 313 -11.50 -2.14 1.02
N LEU A 314 -12.50 -3.01 1.14
CA LEU A 314 -13.87 -2.62 1.45
C LEU A 314 -14.27 -2.68 2.93
N PRO A 315 -13.71 -3.53 3.81
CA PRO A 315 -14.25 -3.74 5.17
C PRO A 315 -14.40 -2.48 6.00
N HIS A 316 -13.52 -1.50 5.81
CA HIS A 316 -13.53 -0.22 6.54
C HIS A 316 -14.33 0.89 5.84
N ARG A 317 -14.82 0.65 4.61
CA ARG A 317 -15.59 1.59 3.79
C ARG A 317 -17.08 1.26 3.71
N ILE A 318 -17.45 0.02 3.99
CA ILE A 318 -18.86 -0.40 3.98
C ILE A 318 -19.52 0.17 5.23
N ARG A 319 -20.62 0.90 5.04
CA ARG A 319 -21.47 1.36 6.14
C ARG A 319 -22.14 0.16 6.78
N ARG A 320 -21.64 -0.27 7.93
CA ARG A 320 -22.24 -1.37 8.69
C ARG A 320 -23.57 -0.88 9.29
N SER A 321 -24.66 -1.51 8.92
CA SER A 321 -25.90 -1.41 9.68
C SER A 321 -25.70 -2.03 11.06
N PRO A 322 -26.23 -1.48 12.17
CA PRO A 322 -26.02 -1.99 13.52
C PRO A 322 -26.38 -3.46 13.74
N PHE A 323 -27.10 -4.06 12.78
CA PHE A 323 -27.59 -5.45 12.84
C PHE A 323 -26.83 -6.42 11.90
N GLN A 324 -25.82 -5.96 11.13
CA GLN A 324 -25.04 -6.82 10.25
C GLN A 324 -23.62 -6.95 10.77
N GLN A 325 -23.35 -8.04 11.49
CA GLN A 325 -22.02 -8.41 12.00
C GLN A 325 -21.24 -9.38 11.06
N ALA A 326 -21.78 -9.74 9.90
CA ALA A 326 -21.10 -10.66 9.00
C ALA A 326 -19.87 -9.98 8.36
N GLU A 327 -18.70 -10.59 8.53
CA GLU A 327 -17.53 -10.25 7.72
C GLU A 327 -17.85 -10.57 6.25
N VAL A 328 -17.52 -9.62 5.37
CA VAL A 328 -17.61 -9.85 3.93
C VAL A 328 -16.44 -10.76 3.55
N THR A 329 -16.74 -12.00 3.15
CA THR A 329 -15.73 -12.97 2.76
C THR A 329 -15.38 -12.86 1.28
N MET A 330 -14.24 -13.45 0.90
CA MET A 330 -13.83 -13.50 -0.50
C MET A 330 -14.84 -14.29 -1.35
N GLU A 331 -15.41 -15.37 -0.80
CA GLU A 331 -16.43 -16.18 -1.45
C GLU A 331 -17.72 -15.39 -1.72
N ASP A 332 -18.20 -14.63 -0.72
CA ASP A 332 -19.39 -13.75 -0.88
C ASP A 332 -19.17 -12.70 -1.97
N LEU A 333 -17.95 -12.16 -2.06
CA LEU A 333 -17.59 -11.17 -3.09
C LEU A 333 -17.50 -11.78 -4.48
N GLN A 334 -16.96 -12.99 -4.60
CA GLN A 334 -16.90 -13.72 -5.87
C GLN A 334 -18.30 -14.04 -6.39
N GLU A 335 -19.14 -14.63 -5.57
CA GLU A 335 -20.55 -14.93 -5.93
C GLU A 335 -21.28 -13.66 -6.38
N ARG A 336 -21.03 -12.54 -5.71
CA ARG A 336 -21.66 -11.27 -6.06
C ARG A 336 -21.15 -10.70 -7.39
N ILE A 337 -19.87 -10.83 -7.68
CA ILE A 337 -19.28 -10.44 -8.98
C ILE A 337 -19.88 -11.30 -10.10
N GLU A 338 -19.98 -12.60 -9.92
CA GLU A 338 -20.59 -13.52 -10.90
C GLU A 338 -22.06 -13.19 -11.16
N GLN A 339 -22.83 -12.90 -10.10
CA GLN A 339 -24.24 -12.49 -10.21
C GLN A 339 -24.40 -11.18 -10.98
N LEU A 340 -23.55 -10.18 -10.70
CA LEU A 340 -23.58 -8.88 -11.38
C LEU A 340 -23.21 -9.00 -12.86
N GLN A 341 -22.26 -9.85 -13.21
CA GLN A 341 -21.87 -10.11 -14.59
C GLN A 341 -22.95 -10.87 -15.36
N GLY A 342 -23.61 -11.83 -14.74
CA GLY A 342 -24.74 -12.54 -15.31
C GLY A 342 -25.92 -11.60 -15.62
N ALA A 343 -26.19 -10.64 -14.73
CA ALA A 343 -27.21 -9.62 -14.93
C ALA A 343 -26.87 -8.63 -16.07
N THR A 344 -25.59 -8.26 -16.20
CA THR A 344 -25.13 -7.34 -17.27
C THR A 344 -25.12 -8.02 -18.63
N ALA A 345 -24.81 -9.31 -18.71
CA ALA A 345 -24.87 -10.09 -19.96
C ALA A 345 -26.30 -10.24 -20.48
N SER A 346 -27.30 -10.33 -19.58
CA SER A 346 -28.72 -10.42 -19.96
C SER A 346 -29.32 -9.10 -20.45
N GLN A 347 -28.69 -7.96 -20.18
CA GLN A 347 -29.13 -6.63 -20.65
C GLN A 347 -28.48 -6.20 -21.97
N SER A 348 -27.52 -6.95 -22.48
CA SER A 348 -26.78 -6.66 -23.71
C SER A 348 -27.25 -7.48 -24.93
N GLU A 349 -28.48 -8.01 -24.96
CA GLU A 349 -29.08 -8.48 -26.21
C GLU A 349 -29.34 -7.25 -27.13
N PRO A 350 -28.85 -7.26 -28.38
CA PRO A 350 -28.98 -6.10 -29.24
C PRO A 350 -30.44 -5.92 -29.66
N GLU A 351 -31.04 -4.77 -29.35
CA GLU A 351 -32.23 -4.27 -30.04
C GLU A 351 -31.99 -4.35 -31.57
N GLN A 352 -32.73 -5.24 -32.20
CA GLN A 352 -32.74 -5.36 -33.64
C GLN A 352 -33.20 -4.03 -34.21
N VAL A 353 -32.30 -3.30 -34.85
CA VAL A 353 -32.60 -2.13 -35.67
C VAL A 353 -33.48 -2.62 -36.82
N GLN A 354 -34.79 -2.43 -36.71
CA GLN A 354 -35.70 -2.55 -37.81
C GLN A 354 -35.34 -1.50 -38.87
N LYS A 355 -34.71 -1.96 -39.95
CA LYS A 355 -34.62 -1.17 -41.19
C LYS A 355 -36.02 -0.92 -41.73
N GLN A 356 -36.52 0.28 -41.59
CA GLN A 356 -37.62 0.78 -42.43
C GLN A 356 -37.07 1.01 -43.84
N GLU A 357 -37.39 0.09 -44.74
CA GLU A 357 -37.35 0.33 -46.20
C GLU A 357 -38.44 1.31 -46.56
N GLY A 358 -38.07 2.56 -46.72
CA GLY A 358 -38.93 3.59 -47.31
C GLY A 358 -38.95 3.48 -48.82
N ALA A 359 -40.06 3.02 -49.35
CA ALA A 359 -40.33 2.94 -50.79
C ALA A 359 -40.26 4.33 -51.46
N SER A 360 -39.41 4.41 -52.45
CA SER A 360 -39.38 5.50 -53.42
C SER A 360 -40.50 5.28 -54.44
N GLU A 361 -41.51 6.10 -54.44
CA GLU A 361 -42.38 6.24 -55.59
C GLU A 361 -42.21 7.61 -56.30
N LYS A 362 -41.83 7.48 -57.58
CA LYS A 362 -41.79 8.52 -58.55
C LYS A 362 -43.18 9.11 -58.74
N LYS A 363 -43.30 10.44 -58.85
CA LYS A 363 -44.30 11.07 -59.81
C LYS A 363 -43.65 12.22 -60.57
N LYS A 364 -43.63 11.99 -61.89
CA LYS A 364 -43.53 13.04 -62.90
C LYS A 364 -44.82 13.82 -62.89
N GLN A 365 -44.75 15.09 -62.82
CA GLN A 365 -45.27 16.08 -63.84
C GLN A 365 -44.88 17.45 -63.37
#